data_2131f717e5d383ac4862e2b168b12504
#
_entry.id   2131f717e5d383ac4862e2b168b12504
#
_cell.length_a   1.000
_cell.length_b   1.000
_cell.length_c   1.000
_cell.angle_alpha   90.00
_cell.angle_beta   90.00
_cell.angle_gamma   90.00
#
_symmetry.space_group_name_H-M   'P 1'
#
loop_
_entity.id
_entity.type
_entity.pdbx_description
1 polymer ?
#
loop_
_entity_poly.entity_id
_entity_poly.type
_entity_poly.pdbx_seq_one_letter_code
_entity_poly.pdbx_strand_id
1 'polypeptide(L)'
;MSPTQLDAIDEEIIRQLQTDGRRPYTQLAKVVGLSEAAVRQRVQRLLEAGVMQVVAVTDPLSLGLRRQAMVGIKVQGDVRHVADVLAKLDEVVYVVLTAGSVDLLAEVVVASDDDLLHLLNDSIRSIPGVVSTDTSIYLSLRKQTYQWGTR
;
A
#
# COMPACT_ATOMS: atom_id res chain seq x y z
N MET A 1 -4.36 15.77 -11.98
CA MET A 1 -5.09 16.35 -10.82
C MET A 1 -4.11 17.26 -10.09
N SER A 2 -4.48 18.53 -9.84
CA SER A 2 -3.67 19.40 -8.99
C SER A 2 -3.60 18.82 -7.58
N PRO A 3 -2.45 18.85 -6.91
CA PRO A 3 -2.36 18.35 -5.53
C PRO A 3 -3.34 19.13 -4.65
N THR A 4 -4.13 18.42 -3.86
CA THR A 4 -4.99 19.04 -2.85
C THR A 4 -4.12 19.84 -1.92
N GLN A 5 -4.30 21.16 -1.88
CA GLN A 5 -3.53 22.00 -0.99
C GLN A 5 -3.99 21.75 0.46
N LEU A 6 -3.09 21.19 1.25
CA LEU A 6 -3.31 20.95 2.68
C LEU A 6 -2.97 22.19 3.48
N ASP A 7 -3.78 22.52 4.47
CA ASP A 7 -3.46 23.51 5.49
C ASP A 7 -2.92 22.85 6.78
N ALA A 8 -2.39 23.64 7.70
CA ALA A 8 -1.83 23.13 8.95
C ALA A 8 -2.85 22.34 9.81
N ILE A 9 -4.15 22.64 9.68
CA ILE A 9 -5.21 21.91 10.36
C ILE A 9 -5.41 20.55 9.72
N ASP A 10 -5.38 20.45 8.40
CA ASP A 10 -5.46 19.17 7.67
C ASP A 10 -4.28 18.27 8.03
N GLU A 11 -3.06 18.81 8.07
CA GLU A 11 -1.86 18.08 8.48
C GLU A 11 -1.96 17.57 9.91
N GLU A 12 -2.47 18.38 10.84
CA GLU A 12 -2.69 17.96 12.22
C GLU A 12 -3.74 16.86 12.33
N ILE A 13 -4.86 16.95 11.61
CA ILE A 13 -5.89 15.90 11.55
C ILE A 13 -5.29 14.59 11.03
N ILE A 14 -4.51 14.65 9.95
CA ILE A 14 -3.83 13.48 9.38
C ILE A 14 -2.89 12.87 10.41
N ARG A 15 -2.05 13.66 11.07
CA ARG A 15 -1.10 13.21 12.09
C ARG A 15 -1.78 12.49 13.24
N GLN A 16 -2.91 13.01 13.71
CA GLN A 16 -3.70 12.42 14.78
C GLN A 16 -4.31 11.07 14.34
N LEU A 17 -4.82 10.99 13.11
CA LEU A 17 -5.41 9.76 12.56
C LEU A 17 -4.35 8.72 12.18
N GLN A 18 -3.13 9.13 11.83
CA GLN A 18 -1.99 8.20 11.65
C GLN A 18 -1.55 7.54 12.96
N THR A 19 -1.79 8.21 14.10
CA THR A 19 -1.51 7.66 15.43
C THR A 19 -2.63 6.74 15.89
N ASP A 20 -3.88 7.15 15.69
CA ASP A 20 -5.08 6.38 16.00
C ASP A 20 -6.18 6.65 14.96
N GLY A 21 -6.33 5.74 14.01
CA GLY A 21 -7.31 5.85 12.92
C GLY A 21 -8.77 5.82 13.39
N ARG A 22 -9.04 5.48 14.64
CA ARG A 22 -10.39 5.48 15.25
C ARG A 22 -10.60 6.63 16.21
N ARG A 23 -9.69 7.63 16.26
CA ARG A 23 -9.82 8.77 17.15
C ARG A 23 -11.15 9.49 16.93
N PRO A 24 -11.99 9.70 17.98
CA PRO A 24 -13.27 10.37 17.85
C PRO A 24 -13.13 11.80 17.33
N TYR A 25 -14.01 12.22 16.45
CA TYR A 25 -13.98 13.58 15.88
C TYR A 25 -14.15 14.67 16.94
N THR A 26 -14.85 14.39 18.05
CA THR A 26 -14.93 15.26 19.23
C THR A 26 -13.55 15.52 19.87
N GLN A 27 -12.65 14.54 19.85
CA GLN A 27 -11.28 14.72 20.34
C GLN A 27 -10.42 15.47 19.34
N LEU A 28 -10.53 15.15 18.05
CA LEU A 28 -9.85 15.89 16.99
C LEU A 28 -10.23 17.37 17.02
N ALA A 29 -11.52 17.67 17.18
CA ALA A 29 -12.05 19.02 17.27
C ALA A 29 -11.36 19.84 18.37
N LYS A 30 -11.15 19.25 19.54
CA LYS A 30 -10.44 19.91 20.66
C LYS A 30 -8.97 20.17 20.31
N VAL A 31 -8.31 19.25 19.62
CA VAL A 31 -6.88 19.41 19.26
C VAL A 31 -6.69 20.50 18.23
N VAL A 32 -7.57 20.57 17.21
CA VAL A 32 -7.43 21.53 16.10
C VAL A 32 -8.20 22.84 16.30
N GLY A 33 -8.94 22.97 17.41
CA GLY A 33 -9.69 24.18 17.73
C GLY A 33 -10.90 24.45 16.83
N LEU A 34 -11.54 23.39 16.31
CA LEU A 34 -12.72 23.47 15.45
C LEU A 34 -13.94 22.78 16.06
N SER A 35 -15.12 22.98 15.43
CA SER A 35 -16.29 22.17 15.74
C SER A 35 -16.16 20.74 15.20
N GLU A 36 -16.85 19.78 15.81
CA GLU A 36 -16.88 18.39 15.30
C GLU A 36 -17.40 18.34 13.86
N ALA A 37 -18.39 19.13 13.51
CA ALA A 37 -18.92 19.20 12.14
C ALA A 37 -17.87 19.66 11.13
N ALA A 38 -17.05 20.66 11.48
CA ALA A 38 -15.97 21.15 10.63
C ALA A 38 -14.87 20.10 10.47
N VAL A 39 -14.51 19.37 11.54
CA VAL A 39 -13.56 18.25 11.45
C VAL A 39 -14.09 17.14 10.56
N ARG A 40 -15.36 16.74 10.73
CA ARG A 40 -16.00 15.72 9.88
C ARG A 40 -15.95 16.08 8.40
N GLN A 41 -16.26 17.33 8.07
CA GLN A 41 -16.20 17.81 6.68
C GLN A 41 -14.78 17.76 6.11
N ARG A 42 -13.75 18.14 6.91
CA ARG A 42 -12.35 18.09 6.50
C ARG A 42 -11.88 16.65 6.27
N VAL A 43 -12.17 15.74 7.21
CA VAL A 43 -11.84 14.32 7.09
C VAL A 43 -12.49 13.73 5.84
N GLN A 44 -13.78 14.01 5.61
CA GLN A 44 -14.49 13.52 4.43
C GLN A 44 -13.84 14.02 3.12
N ARG A 45 -13.49 15.31 3.05
CA ARG A 45 -12.78 15.88 1.91
C ARG A 45 -11.42 15.20 1.67
N LEU A 46 -10.64 14.93 2.72
CA LEU A 46 -9.32 14.27 2.62
C LEU A 46 -9.45 12.83 2.12
N LEU A 47 -10.48 12.10 2.55
CA LEU A 47 -10.79 10.75 2.09
C LEU A 47 -11.23 10.75 0.61
N GLU A 48 -12.17 11.63 0.23
CA GLU A 48 -12.67 11.75 -1.15
C GLU A 48 -11.60 12.21 -2.14
N ALA A 49 -10.68 13.06 -1.69
CA ALA A 49 -9.54 13.49 -2.48
C ALA A 49 -8.42 12.44 -2.58
N GLY A 50 -8.55 11.29 -1.90
CA GLY A 50 -7.53 10.25 -1.89
C GLY A 50 -6.22 10.63 -1.17
N VAL A 51 -6.24 11.70 -0.36
CA VAL A 51 -5.08 12.15 0.41
C VAL A 51 -4.74 11.18 1.54
N MET A 52 -5.76 10.56 2.14
CA MET A 52 -5.60 9.52 3.16
C MET A 52 -6.68 8.45 3.01
N GLN A 53 -6.42 7.30 3.66
CA GLN A 53 -7.38 6.21 3.84
C GLN A 53 -7.38 5.79 5.31
N VAL A 54 -8.52 5.36 5.82
CA VAL A 54 -8.63 4.76 7.15
C VAL A 54 -8.97 3.29 6.95
N VAL A 55 -8.02 2.43 7.27
CA VAL A 55 -8.12 0.98 7.04
C VAL A 55 -7.70 0.21 8.28
N ALA A 56 -8.17 -1.03 8.41
CA ALA A 56 -7.63 -1.97 9.36
C ALA A 56 -6.35 -2.58 8.77
N VAL A 57 -5.25 -2.51 9.51
CA VAL A 57 -4.01 -3.19 9.14
C VAL A 57 -3.94 -4.50 9.92
N THR A 58 -3.79 -5.60 9.20
CA THR A 58 -3.70 -6.94 9.77
C THR A 58 -2.28 -7.49 9.66
N ASP A 59 -1.92 -8.42 10.53
CA ASP A 59 -0.71 -9.20 10.40
C ASP A 59 -1.00 -10.41 9.50
N PRO A 60 -0.37 -10.53 8.33
CA PRO A 60 -0.59 -11.65 7.42
C PRO A 60 -0.34 -13.01 8.05
N LEU A 61 0.66 -13.12 8.93
CA LEU A 61 0.98 -14.39 9.62
C LEU A 61 -0.20 -14.86 10.50
N SER A 62 -0.86 -13.93 11.18
CA SER A 62 -2.05 -14.21 12.01
C SER A 62 -3.26 -14.66 11.18
N LEU A 63 -3.28 -14.33 9.87
CA LEU A 63 -4.30 -14.76 8.91
C LEU A 63 -3.91 -16.04 8.16
N GLY A 64 -2.80 -16.70 8.53
CA GLY A 64 -2.32 -17.93 7.88
C GLY A 64 -1.52 -17.69 6.60
N LEU A 65 -1.28 -16.46 6.22
CA LEU A 65 -0.46 -16.07 5.06
C LEU A 65 1.02 -16.06 5.46
N ARG A 66 1.68 -17.20 5.35
CA ARG A 66 3.01 -17.44 5.95
C ARG A 66 4.18 -17.06 5.07
N ARG A 67 3.92 -16.68 3.81
CA ARG A 67 4.97 -16.30 2.87
C ARG A 67 4.70 -14.91 2.35
N GLN A 68 5.66 -14.04 2.59
CA GLN A 68 5.74 -12.72 1.99
C GLN A 68 7.04 -12.63 1.20
N ALA A 69 6.97 -12.03 0.03
CA ALA A 69 8.15 -11.86 -0.80
C ALA A 69 8.05 -10.56 -1.62
N MET A 70 9.21 -9.98 -1.92
CA MET A 70 9.36 -8.97 -2.95
C MET A 70 9.84 -9.66 -4.22
N VAL A 71 9.12 -9.49 -5.31
CA VAL A 71 9.44 -10.02 -6.62
C VAL A 71 9.88 -8.88 -7.53
N GLY A 72 11.16 -8.86 -7.88
CA GLY A 72 11.71 -8.01 -8.93
C GLY A 72 11.42 -8.63 -10.30
N ILE A 73 10.88 -7.85 -11.22
CA ILE A 73 10.41 -8.33 -12.52
C ILE A 73 11.08 -7.53 -13.64
N LYS A 74 11.70 -8.25 -14.59
CA LYS A 74 12.19 -7.70 -15.85
C LYS A 74 11.13 -7.86 -16.92
N VAL A 75 10.88 -6.78 -17.66
CA VAL A 75 9.87 -6.75 -18.72
C VAL A 75 10.48 -6.30 -20.03
N GLN A 76 10.10 -6.96 -21.12
CA GLN A 76 10.35 -6.51 -22.47
C GLN A 76 9.02 -6.07 -23.10
N GLY A 77 8.95 -4.81 -23.52
CA GLY A 77 7.74 -4.24 -24.12
C GLY A 77 6.97 -3.32 -23.15
N ASP A 78 5.66 -3.51 -23.05
CA ASP A 78 4.79 -2.62 -22.27
C ASP A 78 4.78 -2.96 -20.78
N VAL A 79 5.62 -2.27 -20.02
CA VAL A 79 5.73 -2.42 -18.56
C VAL A 79 4.42 -2.06 -17.84
N ARG A 80 3.67 -1.09 -18.36
CA ARG A 80 2.41 -0.66 -17.72
C ARG A 80 1.34 -1.74 -17.84
N HIS A 81 1.27 -2.38 -19.02
CA HIS A 81 0.36 -3.51 -19.20
C HIS A 81 0.66 -4.65 -18.21
N VAL A 82 1.93 -5.01 -18.02
CA VAL A 82 2.33 -6.04 -17.03
C VAL A 82 1.95 -5.61 -15.61
N ALA A 83 2.19 -4.34 -15.24
CA ALA A 83 1.79 -3.82 -13.93
C ALA A 83 0.27 -3.90 -13.70
N ASP A 84 -0.54 -3.56 -14.71
CA ASP A 84 -2.00 -3.61 -14.64
C ASP A 84 -2.53 -5.06 -14.50
N VAL A 85 -1.84 -6.03 -15.09
CA VAL A 85 -2.18 -7.45 -14.92
C VAL A 85 -1.81 -7.92 -13.52
N LEU A 86 -0.60 -7.60 -13.03
CA LEU A 86 -0.15 -7.92 -11.68
C LEU A 86 -1.09 -7.35 -10.62
N ALA A 87 -1.52 -6.11 -10.78
CA ALA A 87 -2.42 -5.43 -9.82
C ALA A 87 -3.83 -6.06 -9.70
N LYS A 88 -4.16 -7.03 -10.56
CA LYS A 88 -5.44 -7.78 -10.51
C LYS A 88 -5.32 -9.12 -9.78
N LEU A 89 -4.10 -9.55 -9.45
CA LEU A 89 -3.88 -10.78 -8.71
C LEU A 89 -4.10 -10.51 -7.21
N ASP A 90 -4.93 -11.31 -6.56
CA ASP A 90 -5.30 -11.12 -5.15
C ASP A 90 -4.11 -11.31 -4.21
N GLU A 91 -3.14 -12.14 -4.60
CA GLU A 91 -1.91 -12.40 -3.84
C GLU A 91 -0.89 -11.25 -3.95
N VAL A 92 -1.07 -10.33 -4.89
CA VAL A 92 -0.20 -9.18 -5.10
C VAL A 92 -0.76 -7.98 -4.35
N VAL A 93 -0.07 -7.57 -3.29
CA VAL A 93 -0.51 -6.49 -2.39
C VAL A 93 0.11 -5.12 -2.69
N TYR A 94 1.15 -5.09 -3.51
CA TYR A 94 1.83 -3.87 -3.93
C TYR A 94 2.49 -4.06 -5.29
N VAL A 95 2.38 -3.06 -6.17
CA VAL A 95 3.06 -3.02 -7.47
C VAL A 95 3.60 -1.61 -7.70
N VAL A 96 4.86 -1.52 -8.08
CA VAL A 96 5.49 -0.24 -8.43
C VAL A 96 6.40 -0.40 -9.66
N LEU A 97 6.32 0.58 -10.56
CA LEU A 97 7.27 0.71 -11.66
C LEU A 97 8.57 1.34 -11.13
N THR A 98 9.70 0.78 -11.53
CA THR A 98 11.01 1.21 -11.05
C THR A 98 11.92 1.62 -12.21
N ALA A 99 12.91 2.46 -11.90
CA ALA A 99 13.99 2.80 -12.80
C ALA A 99 15.30 2.24 -12.20
N GLY A 100 15.63 0.98 -12.52
CA GLY A 100 16.78 0.31 -11.92
C GLY A 100 17.09 -1.03 -12.55
N SER A 101 17.63 -1.95 -11.76
CA SER A 101 17.99 -3.30 -12.21
C SER A 101 16.76 -4.14 -12.64
N VAL A 102 15.59 -3.83 -12.12
CA VAL A 102 14.31 -4.42 -12.51
C VAL A 102 13.36 -3.32 -12.97
N ASP A 103 12.33 -3.67 -13.72
CA ASP A 103 11.36 -2.73 -14.27
C ASP A 103 10.14 -2.57 -13.35
N LEU A 104 9.82 -3.62 -12.58
CA LEU A 104 8.74 -3.66 -11.61
C LEU A 104 9.21 -4.31 -10.30
N LEU A 105 8.63 -3.84 -9.19
CA LEU A 105 8.63 -4.57 -7.92
C LEU A 105 7.19 -4.89 -7.55
N ALA A 106 6.94 -6.15 -7.21
CA ALA A 106 5.65 -6.63 -6.72
C ALA A 106 5.83 -7.28 -5.36
N GLU A 107 5.10 -6.83 -4.34
CA GLU A 107 5.02 -7.52 -3.06
C GLU A 107 3.89 -8.54 -3.11
N VAL A 108 4.20 -9.78 -2.74
CA VAL A 108 3.26 -10.90 -2.77
C VAL A 108 3.11 -11.52 -1.39
N VAL A 109 1.90 -12.00 -1.10
CA VAL A 109 1.57 -12.64 0.18
C VAL A 109 0.74 -13.88 -0.09
N VAL A 110 1.23 -15.05 0.35
CA VAL A 110 0.59 -16.36 0.13
C VAL A 110 0.69 -17.25 1.36
N ALA A 111 -0.06 -18.36 1.39
CA ALA A 111 -0.12 -19.23 2.55
C ALA A 111 1.08 -20.19 2.65
N SER A 112 1.64 -20.65 1.54
CA SER A 112 2.67 -21.69 1.49
C SER A 112 3.75 -21.42 0.43
N ASP A 113 4.81 -22.24 0.47
CA ASP A 113 5.84 -22.25 -0.57
C ASP A 113 5.30 -22.76 -1.91
N ASP A 114 4.38 -23.72 -1.89
CA ASP A 114 3.72 -24.23 -3.10
C ASP A 114 2.86 -23.15 -3.74
N ASP A 115 2.10 -22.37 -2.97
CA ASP A 115 1.33 -21.24 -3.48
C ASP A 115 2.24 -20.18 -4.10
N LEU A 116 3.40 -19.90 -3.46
CA LEU A 116 4.39 -18.99 -4.03
C LEU A 116 4.93 -19.50 -5.36
N LEU A 117 5.25 -20.80 -5.43
CA LEU A 117 5.74 -21.42 -6.66
C LEU A 117 4.70 -21.31 -7.79
N HIS A 118 3.43 -21.62 -7.50
CA HIS A 118 2.33 -21.48 -8.45
C HIS A 118 2.15 -20.03 -8.91
N LEU A 119 2.11 -19.09 -7.97
CA LEU A 119 2.00 -17.66 -8.29
C LEU A 119 3.13 -17.19 -9.21
N LEU A 120 4.38 -17.57 -8.92
CA LEU A 120 5.53 -17.20 -9.73
C LEU A 120 5.50 -17.81 -11.13
N ASN A 121 5.20 -19.11 -11.25
CA ASN A 121 5.31 -19.81 -12.53
C ASN A 121 4.05 -19.61 -13.40
N ASP A 122 2.87 -19.80 -12.79
CA ASP A 122 1.63 -19.92 -13.55
C ASP A 122 0.94 -18.57 -13.74
N SER A 123 1.17 -17.62 -12.83
CA SER A 123 0.57 -16.29 -12.91
C SER A 123 1.56 -15.23 -13.38
N ILE A 124 2.68 -15.02 -12.67
CA ILE A 124 3.57 -13.88 -12.95
C ILE A 124 4.42 -14.11 -14.20
N ARG A 125 5.13 -15.25 -14.29
CA ARG A 125 6.01 -15.55 -15.43
C ARG A 125 5.27 -15.84 -16.72
N SER A 126 4.00 -16.19 -16.62
CA SER A 126 3.13 -16.42 -17.79
C SER A 126 2.61 -15.13 -18.41
N ILE A 127 2.75 -13.96 -17.76
CA ILE A 127 2.32 -12.68 -18.31
C ILE A 127 3.18 -12.34 -19.54
N PRO A 128 2.57 -12.08 -20.71
CA PRO A 128 3.33 -11.69 -21.89
C PRO A 128 4.19 -10.45 -21.62
N GLY A 129 5.48 -10.53 -21.95
CA GLY A 129 6.45 -9.47 -21.71
C GLY A 129 7.31 -9.67 -20.45
N VAL A 130 6.95 -10.55 -19.54
CA VAL A 130 7.82 -10.91 -18.40
C VAL A 130 9.00 -11.74 -18.91
N VAL A 131 10.21 -11.26 -18.67
CA VAL A 131 11.46 -11.91 -19.11
C VAL A 131 12.09 -12.74 -18.00
N SER A 132 12.14 -12.18 -16.79
CA SER A 132 12.71 -12.85 -15.63
C SER A 132 12.14 -12.27 -14.33
N THR A 133 12.24 -13.08 -13.28
CA THR A 133 11.86 -12.69 -11.92
C THR A 133 13.00 -12.99 -10.95
N ASP A 134 13.19 -12.12 -9.98
CA ASP A 134 14.07 -12.28 -8.83
C ASP A 134 13.23 -12.15 -7.55
N THR A 135 13.19 -13.20 -6.71
CA THR A 135 12.30 -13.29 -5.57
C THR A 135 13.06 -13.27 -4.26
N SER A 136 12.81 -12.25 -3.44
CA SER A 136 13.35 -12.09 -2.09
C SER A 136 12.28 -12.41 -1.06
N ILE A 137 12.37 -13.60 -0.44
CA ILE A 137 11.44 -14.03 0.62
C ILE A 137 11.76 -13.27 1.92
N TYR A 138 10.74 -12.74 2.59
CA TYR A 138 10.89 -12.06 3.87
C TYR A 138 11.15 -13.06 4.99
N LEU A 139 12.29 -12.93 5.64
CA LEU A 139 12.64 -13.78 6.78
C LEU A 139 12.15 -13.19 8.10
N SER A 140 12.17 -11.87 8.22
CA SER A 140 11.76 -11.16 9.44
C SER A 140 11.45 -9.70 9.14
N LEU A 141 10.25 -9.27 9.44
CA LEU A 141 9.86 -7.87 9.41
C LEU A 141 10.42 -7.16 10.66
N ARG A 142 11.24 -6.13 10.48
CA ARG A 142 11.85 -5.38 11.58
C ARG A 142 11.17 -4.06 11.85
N LYS A 143 10.61 -3.44 10.82
CA LYS A 143 9.90 -2.16 10.94
C LYS A 143 8.93 -2.01 9.79
N GLN A 144 7.70 -1.67 10.13
CA GLN A 144 6.69 -1.19 9.20
C GLN A 144 5.95 -0.02 9.84
N THR A 145 5.80 1.08 9.13
CA THR A 145 5.09 2.26 9.62
C THR A 145 4.30 2.88 8.49
N TYR A 146 3.14 3.42 8.82
CA TYR A 146 2.23 4.09 7.89
C TYR A 146 2.15 5.61 8.17
N GLN A 147 3.06 6.14 8.99
CA GLN A 147 3.13 7.56 9.34
C GLN A 147 4.04 8.30 8.34
N TRP A 148 3.44 8.86 7.28
CA TRP A 148 4.14 9.55 6.21
C TRP A 148 3.81 11.05 6.22
N GLY A 149 4.82 11.90 5.99
CA GLY A 149 4.64 13.30 5.57
C GLY A 149 4.19 14.30 6.64
N THR A 150 3.89 13.89 7.86
CA THR A 150 3.46 14.77 8.97
C THR A 150 4.49 14.76 10.09
N ARG A 151 5.66 15.35 9.82
CA ARG A 151 6.74 15.49 10.82
C ARG A 151 6.75 16.89 11.42
#